data_f846104a8e4bb0d4a158a6d88af262c2
#
_entry.id   f846104a8e4bb0d4a158a6d88af262c2
#
_cell.length_a   1.000
_cell.length_b   1.000
_cell.length_c   1.000
_cell.angle_alpha   90.00
_cell.angle_beta   90.00
_cell.angle_gamma   90.00
#
_symmetry.space_group_name_H-M   'P 1'
#
loop_
_entity.id
_entity.type
_entity.pdbx_description
1 polymer ?
#
loop_
_entity_poly.entity_id
_entity_poly.type
_entity_poly.pdbx_seq_one_letter_code
_entity_poly.pdbx_strand_id
1 'polypeptide(L)'
;MSDIIYALKSKKSNIGLKIESSLRHDEFGVNFFASSDVALDTCELNVENIELLIKEIQLSDNFDNVIIDGRFSFGKDMYVLMDGFNECIFVSDGSPSSNVKFQNAYKCIGILDRQYGGSLAGKIKVIYNRFSSRSSETMENGEITILGGIKRIEGAKPAELVEQIMENTFLDEIG
;
A
#
# COMPACT_ATOMS: atom_id res chain seq x y z
N MET A 1 -4.16 -8.82 16.33
CA MET A 1 -3.42 -7.55 16.06
C MET A 1 -2.88 -6.91 17.35
N SER A 2 -3.66 -6.73 18.41
CA SER A 2 -3.21 -6.09 19.69
C SER A 2 -1.93 -6.70 20.27
N ASP A 3 -1.78 -8.03 20.24
CA ASP A 3 -0.59 -8.72 20.75
C ASP A 3 0.69 -8.38 19.99
N ILE A 4 0.59 -8.18 18.67
CA ILE A 4 1.72 -7.74 17.83
C ILE A 4 2.09 -6.31 18.17
N ILE A 5 1.09 -5.41 18.23
CA ILE A 5 1.32 -4.00 18.57
C ILE A 5 2.00 -3.87 19.94
N TYR A 6 1.53 -4.65 20.91
CA TYR A 6 2.19 -4.69 22.23
C TYR A 6 3.62 -5.23 22.15
N ALA A 7 3.88 -6.27 21.36
CA ALA A 7 5.22 -6.84 21.19
C ALA A 7 6.18 -5.85 20.51
N LEU A 8 5.72 -5.16 19.47
CA LEU A 8 6.48 -4.12 18.77
C LEU A 8 6.85 -2.97 19.72
N LYS A 9 5.88 -2.44 20.46
CA LYS A 9 6.10 -1.34 21.41
C LYS A 9 7.03 -1.73 22.57
N SER A 10 6.95 -2.98 23.01
CA SER A 10 7.78 -3.50 24.12
C SER A 10 9.14 -4.01 23.66
N LYS A 11 9.46 -3.95 22.35
CA LYS A 11 10.71 -4.46 21.74
C LYS A 11 11.08 -5.86 22.22
N LYS A 12 10.08 -6.75 22.29
CA LYS A 12 10.28 -8.13 22.75
C LYS A 12 11.02 -8.96 21.71
N SER A 13 11.82 -9.91 22.18
CA SER A 13 12.62 -10.80 21.32
C SER A 13 11.84 -11.88 20.55
N ASN A 14 10.52 -11.95 20.70
CA ASN A 14 9.69 -13.00 20.09
C ASN A 14 8.63 -12.44 19.12
N ILE A 15 8.94 -11.31 18.43
CA ILE A 15 8.01 -10.68 17.50
C ILE A 15 7.63 -11.63 16.36
N GLY A 16 8.59 -12.36 15.78
CA GLY A 16 8.35 -13.32 14.69
C GLY A 16 7.31 -14.37 15.05
N LEU A 17 7.40 -15.00 16.22
CA LEU A 17 6.42 -15.97 16.70
C LEU A 17 5.02 -15.34 16.89
N LYS A 18 4.97 -14.07 17.29
CA LYS A 18 3.71 -13.35 17.43
C LYS A 18 3.09 -13.03 16.08
N ILE A 19 3.90 -12.70 15.09
CA ILE A 19 3.44 -12.51 13.71
C ILE A 19 2.77 -13.78 13.23
N GLU A 20 3.47 -14.91 13.25
CA GLU A 20 2.95 -16.20 12.79
C GLU A 20 1.64 -16.61 13.50
N SER A 21 1.58 -16.45 14.82
CA SER A 21 0.39 -16.81 15.61
C SER A 21 -0.81 -15.87 15.41
N SER A 22 -0.60 -14.69 14.84
CA SER A 22 -1.64 -13.67 14.65
C SER A 22 -2.12 -13.56 13.20
N LEU A 23 -1.44 -14.24 12.27
CA LEU A 23 -1.85 -14.28 10.88
C LEU A 23 -3.13 -15.10 10.70
N ARG A 24 -3.98 -14.62 9.84
CA ARG A 24 -5.12 -15.33 9.28
C ARG A 24 -4.86 -15.58 7.81
N HIS A 25 -5.46 -16.64 7.29
CA HIS A 25 -5.39 -17.01 5.88
C HIS A 25 -6.78 -16.94 5.29
N ASP A 26 -6.88 -16.49 4.05
CA ASP A 26 -8.08 -16.67 3.25
C ASP A 26 -8.01 -17.96 2.40
N GLU A 27 -9.05 -18.22 1.64
CA GLU A 27 -9.13 -19.38 0.75
C GLU A 27 -8.18 -19.32 -0.45
N PHE A 28 -7.59 -18.16 -0.74
CA PHE A 28 -6.64 -17.93 -1.84
C PHE A 28 -5.18 -17.94 -1.37
N GLY A 29 -4.93 -18.21 -0.08
CA GLY A 29 -3.58 -18.25 0.49
C GLY A 29 -3.02 -16.88 0.89
N VAL A 30 -3.84 -15.83 0.88
CA VAL A 30 -3.42 -14.51 1.34
C VAL A 30 -3.37 -14.47 2.85
N ASN A 31 -2.22 -14.07 3.38
CA ASN A 31 -2.01 -13.89 4.82
C ASN A 31 -2.32 -12.44 5.21
N PHE A 32 -3.08 -12.25 6.26
CA PHE A 32 -3.44 -10.92 6.74
C PHE A 32 -3.59 -10.85 8.26
N PHE A 33 -3.46 -9.65 8.81
CA PHE A 33 -3.76 -9.41 10.21
C PHE A 33 -5.21 -8.97 10.37
N ALA A 34 -5.93 -9.63 11.29
CA ALA A 34 -7.25 -9.13 11.67
C ALA A 34 -7.14 -7.74 12.29
N SER A 35 -8.22 -6.95 12.19
CA SER A 35 -8.30 -5.67 12.88
C SER A 35 -8.09 -5.85 14.40
N SER A 36 -7.53 -4.83 15.03
CA SER A 36 -7.42 -4.81 16.49
C SER A 36 -8.80 -4.68 17.14
N ASP A 37 -9.02 -5.39 18.24
CA ASP A 37 -10.22 -5.26 19.06
C ASP A 37 -10.26 -3.89 19.79
N VAL A 38 -9.10 -3.26 19.93
CA VAL A 38 -8.93 -1.94 20.55
C VAL A 38 -8.57 -0.92 19.48
N ALA A 39 -9.47 -0.02 19.16
CA ALA A 39 -9.28 1.00 18.12
C ALA A 39 -8.04 1.89 18.34
N LEU A 40 -7.67 2.15 19.59
CA LEU A 40 -6.49 2.95 19.95
C LEU A 40 -5.17 2.28 19.58
N ASP A 41 -5.11 0.94 19.57
CA ASP A 41 -3.87 0.21 19.25
C ASP A 41 -3.32 0.59 17.89
N THR A 42 -4.20 0.72 16.89
CA THR A 42 -3.81 1.12 15.52
C THR A 42 -3.33 2.56 15.44
N CYS A 43 -3.88 3.45 16.26
CA CYS A 43 -3.47 4.85 16.33
C CYS A 43 -2.10 5.04 17.01
N GLU A 44 -1.66 4.07 17.78
CA GLU A 44 -0.40 4.11 18.52
C GLU A 44 0.80 3.54 17.75
N LEU A 45 0.57 2.96 16.56
CA LEU A 45 1.64 2.52 15.68
C LEU A 45 2.34 3.73 15.05
N ASN A 46 3.62 3.87 15.35
CA ASN A 46 4.49 4.83 14.69
C ASN A 46 5.26 4.15 13.53
N VAL A 47 5.97 4.96 12.74
CA VAL A 47 6.72 4.45 11.59
C VAL A 47 7.80 3.45 12.00
N GLU A 48 8.49 3.67 13.13
CA GLU A 48 9.51 2.74 13.65
C GLU A 48 8.93 1.35 13.96
N ASN A 49 7.69 1.30 14.47
CA ASN A 49 7.02 0.02 14.73
C ASN A 49 6.66 -0.70 13.41
N ILE A 50 6.28 0.06 12.39
CA ILE A 50 5.97 -0.50 11.06
C ILE A 50 7.25 -1.02 10.40
N GLU A 51 8.34 -0.27 10.46
CA GLU A 51 9.65 -0.71 9.94
C GLU A 51 10.11 -2.00 10.63
N LEU A 52 9.99 -2.07 11.95
CA LEU A 52 10.33 -3.27 12.71
C LEU A 52 9.47 -4.46 12.30
N LEU A 53 8.15 -4.26 12.14
CA LEU A 53 7.23 -5.30 11.69
C LEU A 53 7.62 -5.84 10.29
N ILE A 54 7.89 -4.95 9.34
CA ILE A 54 8.31 -5.32 7.98
C ILE A 54 9.61 -6.11 8.03
N LYS A 55 10.58 -5.65 8.79
CA LYS A 55 11.87 -6.33 8.96
C LYS A 55 11.70 -7.75 9.52
N GLU A 56 10.87 -7.92 10.53
CA GLU A 56 10.59 -9.25 11.11
C GLU A 56 9.88 -10.17 10.11
N ILE A 57 8.96 -9.64 9.31
CA ILE A 57 8.30 -10.38 8.23
C ILE A 57 9.32 -10.81 7.16
N GLN A 58 10.20 -9.92 6.74
CA GLN A 58 11.26 -10.23 5.76
C GLN A 58 12.24 -11.28 6.28
N LEU A 59 12.60 -11.21 7.56
CA LEU A 59 13.50 -12.20 8.19
C LEU A 59 12.89 -13.59 8.31
N SER A 60 11.56 -13.72 8.31
CA SER A 60 10.89 -15.01 8.36
C SER A 60 11.01 -15.81 7.06
N ASP A 61 11.26 -15.14 5.93
CA ASP A 61 11.37 -15.72 4.58
C ASP A 61 10.17 -16.60 4.17
N ASN A 62 8.99 -16.29 4.74
CA ASN A 62 7.77 -17.07 4.55
C ASN A 62 6.81 -16.43 3.54
N PHE A 63 7.15 -15.27 2.97
CA PHE A 63 6.25 -14.49 2.13
C PHE A 63 6.97 -13.96 0.90
N ASP A 64 6.42 -14.20 -0.28
CA ASP A 64 6.95 -13.69 -1.54
C ASP A 64 6.76 -12.17 -1.66
N ASN A 65 5.61 -11.68 -1.20
CA ASN A 65 5.24 -10.27 -1.27
C ASN A 65 4.62 -9.77 0.04
N VAL A 66 4.91 -8.54 0.40
CA VAL A 66 4.30 -7.83 1.55
C VAL A 66 3.58 -6.59 1.03
N ILE A 67 2.27 -6.55 1.16
CA ILE A 67 1.44 -5.41 0.74
C ILE A 67 1.04 -4.61 1.97
N ILE A 68 1.30 -3.31 1.93
CA ILE A 68 0.94 -2.37 2.98
C ILE A 68 -0.14 -1.43 2.44
N ASP A 69 -1.37 -1.64 2.90
CA ASP A 69 -2.46 -0.70 2.61
C ASP A 69 -2.37 0.49 3.56
N GLY A 70 -2.16 1.66 3.00
CA GLY A 70 -1.92 2.86 3.77
C GLY A 70 -2.29 4.14 3.03
N ARG A 71 -2.27 5.24 3.77
CA ARG A 71 -2.47 6.58 3.21
C ARG A 71 -1.13 7.27 3.00
N PHE A 72 -1.01 8.01 1.92
CA PHE A 72 0.14 8.87 1.71
C PHE A 72 0.14 10.09 2.67
N SER A 73 1.31 10.42 3.19
CA SER A 73 1.56 11.60 4.00
C SER A 73 2.92 12.19 3.66
N PHE A 74 3.04 13.53 3.66
CA PHE A 74 4.28 14.25 3.37
C PHE A 74 5.24 14.35 4.58
N GLY A 75 4.99 13.66 5.68
CA GLY A 75 5.91 13.63 6.83
C GLY A 75 7.22 12.91 6.45
N LYS A 76 8.35 13.41 7.00
CA LYS A 76 9.68 12.81 6.78
C LYS A 76 9.69 11.31 7.05
N ASP A 77 9.11 10.88 8.16
CA ASP A 77 9.14 9.48 8.58
C ASP A 77 8.39 8.58 7.59
N MET A 78 7.21 9.04 7.12
CA MET A 78 6.46 8.32 6.10
C MET A 78 7.19 8.29 4.77
N TYR A 79 7.86 9.37 4.38
CA TYR A 79 8.70 9.40 3.18
C TYR A 79 9.82 8.36 3.25
N VAL A 80 10.56 8.32 4.37
CA VAL A 80 11.66 7.37 4.58
C VAL A 80 11.15 5.93 4.54
N LEU A 81 10.01 5.66 5.18
CA LEU A 81 9.38 4.35 5.14
C LEU A 81 9.03 3.93 3.69
N MET A 82 8.38 4.82 2.94
CA MET A 82 7.97 4.54 1.55
C MET A 82 9.17 4.41 0.61
N ASP A 83 10.23 5.18 0.81
CA ASP A 83 11.46 5.05 0.00
C ASP A 83 12.17 3.72 0.26
N GLY A 84 11.92 3.07 1.38
CA GLY A 84 12.38 1.71 1.68
C GLY A 84 11.63 0.60 0.93
N PHE A 85 10.49 0.88 0.29
CA PHE A 85 9.72 -0.12 -0.45
C PHE A 85 10.26 -0.34 -1.87
N ASN A 86 9.96 -1.50 -2.44
CA ASN A 86 10.30 -1.80 -3.83
C ASN A 86 9.45 -0.96 -4.79
N GLU A 87 8.15 -0.87 -4.50
CA GLU A 87 7.17 -0.15 -5.30
C GLU A 87 6.15 0.57 -4.41
N CYS A 88 5.64 1.69 -4.92
CA CYS A 88 4.55 2.44 -4.29
C CYS A 88 3.42 2.65 -5.31
N ILE A 89 2.30 2.00 -5.08
CA ILE A 89 1.15 2.06 -5.99
C ILE A 89 0.15 3.07 -5.47
N PHE A 90 -0.09 4.10 -6.27
CA PHE A 90 -1.13 5.10 -6.00
C PHE A 90 -2.42 4.71 -6.72
N VAL A 91 -3.50 4.62 -5.95
CA VAL A 91 -4.83 4.33 -6.49
C VAL A 91 -5.60 5.63 -6.68
N SER A 92 -6.03 5.91 -7.91
CA SER A 92 -6.79 7.11 -8.29
C SER A 92 -8.08 6.72 -9.02
N ASP A 93 -9.11 7.55 -8.96
CA ASP A 93 -10.31 7.39 -9.78
C ASP A 93 -10.20 8.05 -11.17
N GLY A 94 -9.08 8.71 -11.44
CA GLY A 94 -8.83 9.42 -12.70
C GLY A 94 -9.65 10.70 -12.89
N SER A 95 -10.38 11.17 -11.88
CA SER A 95 -11.07 12.46 -11.99
C SER A 95 -10.05 13.61 -12.16
N PRO A 96 -10.39 14.70 -12.83
CA PRO A 96 -9.48 15.84 -13.00
C PRO A 96 -8.91 16.34 -11.66
N SER A 97 -9.74 16.36 -10.61
CA SER A 97 -9.30 16.78 -9.28
C SER A 97 -8.31 15.78 -8.63
N SER A 98 -8.52 14.49 -8.80
CA SER A 98 -7.61 13.45 -8.31
C SER A 98 -6.28 13.50 -9.05
N ASN A 99 -6.31 13.68 -10.37
CA ASN A 99 -5.12 13.79 -11.19
C ASN A 99 -4.27 15.01 -10.81
N VAL A 100 -4.89 16.18 -10.59
CA VAL A 100 -4.19 17.37 -10.11
C VAL A 100 -3.56 17.16 -8.74
N LYS A 101 -4.31 16.55 -7.80
CA LYS A 101 -3.79 16.25 -6.46
C LYS A 101 -2.59 15.30 -6.53
N PHE A 102 -2.70 14.24 -7.33
CA PHE A 102 -1.61 13.29 -7.50
C PHE A 102 -0.38 13.94 -8.14
N GLN A 103 -0.53 14.71 -9.21
CA GLN A 103 0.59 15.43 -9.85
C GLN A 103 1.31 16.37 -8.86
N ASN A 104 0.55 17.07 -8.01
CA ASN A 104 1.14 17.89 -6.97
C ASN A 104 1.89 17.07 -5.92
N ALA A 105 1.32 15.92 -5.51
CA ALA A 105 1.98 14.98 -4.61
C ALA A 105 3.29 14.45 -5.22
N TYR A 106 3.26 14.05 -6.49
CA TYR A 106 4.43 13.57 -7.20
C TYR A 106 5.56 14.62 -7.28
N LYS A 107 5.22 15.88 -7.58
CA LYS A 107 6.19 16.99 -7.55
C LYS A 107 6.79 17.18 -6.15
N CYS A 108 5.97 17.09 -5.10
CA CYS A 108 6.46 17.16 -3.71
C CYS A 108 7.42 16.00 -3.39
N ILE A 109 7.11 14.80 -3.85
CA ILE A 109 8.00 13.63 -3.67
C ILE A 109 9.34 13.88 -4.34
N GLY A 110 9.39 14.40 -5.56
CA GLY A 110 10.65 14.75 -6.21
C GLY A 110 11.45 15.86 -5.49
N ILE A 111 10.80 16.71 -4.69
CA ILE A 111 11.48 17.66 -3.80
C ILE A 111 12.06 16.91 -2.60
N LEU A 112 11.30 16.00 -2.00
CA LEU A 112 11.75 15.19 -0.86
C LEU A 112 12.91 14.27 -1.25
N ASP A 113 12.87 13.66 -2.45
CA ASP A 113 13.98 12.87 -2.98
C ASP A 113 15.28 13.67 -3.00
N ARG A 114 15.24 14.90 -3.53
CA ARG A 114 16.41 15.79 -3.51
C ARG A 114 16.84 16.20 -2.11
N GLN A 115 15.89 16.41 -1.21
CA GLN A 115 16.17 16.84 0.17
C GLN A 115 16.76 15.74 1.02
N TYR A 116 16.31 14.50 0.85
CA TYR A 116 16.70 13.36 1.70
C TYR A 116 17.62 12.36 0.98
N GLY A 117 17.88 12.56 -0.31
CA GLY A 117 18.78 11.69 -1.08
C GLY A 117 18.16 10.34 -1.46
N GLY A 118 16.81 10.25 -1.49
CA GLY A 118 16.07 9.06 -1.87
C GLY A 118 15.70 9.01 -3.34
N SER A 119 14.87 8.04 -3.72
CA SER A 119 14.45 7.77 -5.10
C SER A 119 12.98 7.35 -5.22
N LEU A 120 12.15 7.75 -4.27
CA LEU A 120 10.74 7.34 -4.17
C LEU A 120 9.95 7.65 -5.45
N ALA A 121 10.19 8.81 -6.09
CA ALA A 121 9.51 9.16 -7.33
C ALA A 121 9.65 8.09 -8.43
N GLY A 122 10.82 7.46 -8.53
CA GLY A 122 11.07 6.39 -9.50
C GLY A 122 10.38 5.06 -9.20
N LYS A 123 9.86 4.89 -7.98
CA LYS A 123 9.17 3.68 -7.53
C LYS A 123 7.64 3.81 -7.59
N ILE A 124 7.15 5.00 -7.96
CA ILE A 124 5.71 5.28 -8.00
C ILE A 124 5.10 4.74 -9.27
N LYS A 125 4.04 3.96 -9.09
CA LYS A 125 3.14 3.50 -10.15
C LYS A 125 1.71 3.93 -9.83
N VAL A 126 0.85 4.02 -10.83
CA VAL A 126 -0.56 4.41 -10.66
C VAL A 126 -1.48 3.34 -11.20
N ILE A 127 -2.51 3.03 -10.43
CA ILE A 127 -3.66 2.24 -10.86
C ILE A 127 -4.90 3.11 -10.80
N TYR A 128 -5.68 3.10 -11.86
CA TYR A 128 -7.00 3.71 -11.83
C TYR A 128 -8.02 2.72 -11.27
N ASN A 129 -8.80 3.16 -10.28
CA ASN A 129 -9.92 2.40 -9.74
C ASN A 129 -11.23 3.16 -9.94
N ARG A 130 -12.30 2.45 -10.28
CA ARG A 130 -13.59 3.04 -10.64
C ARG A 130 -13.51 4.00 -11.83
N PHE A 131 -12.63 3.72 -12.77
CA PHE A 131 -12.44 4.56 -13.94
C PHE A 131 -13.74 4.61 -14.78
N SER A 132 -14.15 5.81 -15.12
CA SER A 132 -15.35 6.07 -15.91
C SER A 132 -15.01 6.93 -17.13
N SER A 133 -15.29 6.46 -18.32
CA SER A 133 -15.06 7.22 -19.56
C SER A 133 -15.78 8.58 -19.63
N ARG A 134 -16.75 8.81 -18.72
CA ARG A 134 -17.50 10.09 -18.65
C ARG A 134 -16.86 11.13 -17.74
N SER A 135 -16.10 10.71 -16.74
CA SER A 135 -15.61 11.58 -15.66
C SER A 135 -14.15 11.37 -15.30
N SER A 136 -13.49 10.40 -15.92
CA SER A 136 -12.10 10.07 -15.65
C SER A 136 -11.25 10.30 -16.91
N GLU A 137 -10.03 10.78 -16.70
CA GLU A 137 -9.02 11.01 -17.72
C GLU A 137 -7.70 10.38 -17.28
N THR A 138 -6.96 9.81 -18.21
CA THR A 138 -5.60 9.35 -17.93
C THR A 138 -4.65 10.54 -17.83
N MET A 139 -3.68 10.46 -16.93
CA MET A 139 -2.65 11.50 -16.84
C MET A 139 -1.68 11.36 -18.03
N GLU A 140 -1.48 12.44 -18.74
CA GLU A 140 -0.45 12.57 -19.77
C GLU A 140 0.86 13.04 -19.11
N ASN A 141 1.52 12.14 -18.42
CA ASN A 141 2.85 12.40 -17.85
C ASN A 141 3.74 11.20 -18.12
N GLY A 142 4.69 11.36 -19.05
CA GLY A 142 5.60 10.30 -19.46
C GLY A 142 6.60 9.83 -18.39
N GLU A 143 6.66 10.52 -17.25
CA GLU A 143 7.52 10.15 -16.11
C GLU A 143 6.84 9.18 -15.14
N ILE A 144 5.50 9.05 -15.21
CA ILE A 144 4.71 8.24 -14.27
C ILE A 144 4.24 6.97 -14.97
N THR A 145 4.58 5.84 -14.39
CA THR A 145 4.10 4.53 -14.88
C THR A 145 2.65 4.33 -14.49
N ILE A 146 1.77 4.21 -15.47
CA ILE A 146 0.37 3.83 -15.28
C ILE A 146 0.25 2.35 -15.61
N LEU A 147 -0.05 1.52 -14.62
CA LEU A 147 -0.17 0.07 -14.79
C LEU A 147 -1.46 -0.31 -15.51
N GLY A 148 -2.56 0.37 -15.21
CA GLY A 148 -3.84 0.09 -15.81
C GLY A 148 -5.01 0.69 -15.04
N GLY A 149 -6.21 0.20 -15.33
CA GLY A 149 -7.41 0.71 -14.66
C GLY A 149 -8.55 -0.28 -14.58
N ILE A 150 -9.17 -0.34 -13.42
CA ILE A 150 -10.38 -1.11 -13.14
C ILE A 150 -11.57 -0.19 -13.39
N LYS A 151 -12.46 -0.58 -14.27
CA LYS A 151 -13.69 0.16 -14.56
C LYS A 151 -14.60 0.16 -13.35
N ARG A 152 -15.43 1.20 -13.25
CA ARG A 152 -16.48 1.22 -12.24
C ARG A 152 -17.46 0.07 -12.48
N ILE A 153 -17.56 -0.82 -11.50
CA ILE A 153 -18.47 -1.95 -11.48
C ILE A 153 -19.66 -1.55 -10.61
N GLU A 154 -20.88 -1.62 -11.17
CA GLU A 154 -22.11 -1.23 -10.47
C GLU A 154 -22.92 -2.48 -10.11
N GLY A 155 -23.47 -2.51 -8.90
CA GLY A 155 -24.41 -3.52 -8.45
C GLY A 155 -23.86 -4.92 -8.19
N ALA A 156 -22.54 -5.11 -8.29
CA ALA A 156 -21.93 -6.40 -8.02
C ALA A 156 -21.85 -6.71 -6.53
N LYS A 157 -22.07 -7.97 -6.17
CA LYS A 157 -21.77 -8.49 -4.84
C LYS A 157 -20.25 -8.58 -4.65
N PRO A 158 -19.74 -8.60 -3.40
CA PRO A 158 -18.29 -8.65 -3.16
C PRO A 158 -17.56 -9.77 -3.90
N ALA A 159 -18.10 -10.97 -3.96
CA ALA A 159 -17.49 -12.09 -4.68
C ALA A 159 -17.43 -11.85 -6.20
N GLU A 160 -18.53 -11.38 -6.79
CA GLU A 160 -18.57 -11.03 -8.23
C GLU A 160 -17.60 -9.89 -8.56
N LEU A 161 -17.41 -8.96 -7.62
CA LEU A 161 -16.43 -7.87 -7.76
C LEU A 161 -15.00 -8.40 -7.82
N VAL A 162 -14.65 -9.34 -6.94
CA VAL A 162 -13.32 -9.96 -6.91
C VAL A 162 -13.06 -10.71 -8.23
N GLU A 163 -14.00 -11.53 -8.69
CA GLU A 163 -13.87 -12.24 -9.97
C GLU A 163 -13.60 -11.29 -11.14
N GLN A 164 -14.39 -10.20 -11.24
CA GLN A 164 -14.21 -9.21 -12.31
C GLN A 164 -12.89 -8.42 -12.20
N ILE A 165 -12.38 -8.21 -10.99
CA ILE A 165 -11.08 -7.57 -10.79
C ILE A 165 -9.97 -8.52 -11.24
N MET A 166 -10.05 -9.79 -10.92
CA MET A 166 -9.05 -10.81 -11.30
C MET A 166 -8.95 -11.04 -12.81
N GLU A 167 -9.95 -10.65 -13.59
CA GLU A 167 -9.87 -10.68 -15.06
C GLU A 167 -8.91 -9.61 -15.64
N ASN A 168 -8.40 -8.69 -14.83
CA ASN A 168 -7.52 -7.61 -15.29
C ASN A 168 -6.05 -8.06 -15.27
N THR A 169 -5.52 -8.39 -16.45
CA THR A 169 -4.16 -8.91 -16.62
C THR A 169 -3.04 -7.94 -16.22
N PHE A 170 -3.30 -6.63 -16.15
CA PHE A 170 -2.29 -5.67 -15.70
C PHE A 170 -1.90 -5.85 -14.23
N LEU A 171 -2.71 -6.54 -13.44
CA LEU A 171 -2.38 -6.86 -12.05
C LEU A 171 -1.24 -7.88 -11.94
N ASP A 172 -1.03 -8.68 -12.99
CA ASP A 172 0.07 -9.67 -13.06
C ASP A 172 1.45 -8.99 -13.20
N GLU A 173 1.47 -7.69 -13.52
CA GLU A 173 2.70 -6.90 -13.64
C GLU A 173 3.14 -6.26 -12.31
N ILE A 174 2.40 -6.52 -11.21
CA ILE A 174 2.69 -6.03 -9.87
C ILE A 174 3.47 -7.12 -9.12
N GLY A 175 4.74 -6.83 -8.81
CA GLY A 175 5.57 -7.76 -8.03
C GLY A 175 7.02 -7.74 -8.45
#